data_802ab36400b3a7127724caa54827cb84
#
_entry.id   802ab36400b3a7127724caa54827cb84
#
_cell.length_a   1.000
_cell.length_b   1.000
_cell.length_c   1.000
_cell.angle_alpha   90.00
_cell.angle_beta   90.00
_cell.angle_gamma   90.00
#
_symmetry.space_group_name_H-M   'P 1'
#
loop_
_entity.id
_entity.type
_entity.pdbx_description
1 polymer ?
#
loop_
_entity_poly.entity_id
_entity_poly.type
_entity_poly.pdbx_seq_one_letter_code
_entity_poly.pdbx_strand_id
1 'polypeptide(L)'
;MQEQLTPAFGDYELIDTGDFEKLERFGRYVTRRPEPQAIWRRTLSEEEWRRAADASFLRDTRSEERGEWRLGPEMPSRWTVDYVYKGMRLRMRLGLTSFKHVGIFPEQAANWNFIYDNCRALASGGAAAMGIAGGKAPDAMPDTTAPAAVSYTHLTLPTT
;
A
#
# COMPACT_ATOMS: atom_id res chain seq x y z
N MET A 1 -15.32 20.95 0.51
CA MET A 1 -14.23 20.00 0.17
C MET A 1 -14.58 18.72 0.88
N GLN A 2 -14.79 17.62 0.15
CA GLN A 2 -15.14 16.34 0.76
C GLN A 2 -13.84 15.71 1.27
N GLU A 3 -13.77 15.47 2.57
CA GLU A 3 -12.61 14.82 3.19
C GLU A 3 -12.55 13.37 2.70
N GLN A 4 -11.51 13.03 1.96
CA GLN A 4 -11.33 11.67 1.45
C GLN A 4 -10.54 10.87 2.49
N LEU A 5 -11.27 10.15 3.33
CA LEU A 5 -10.67 9.24 4.30
C LEU A 5 -10.16 7.97 3.59
N THR A 6 -8.99 7.50 3.99
CA THR A 6 -8.50 6.19 3.55
C THR A 6 -9.49 5.11 3.97
N PRO A 7 -9.96 4.25 3.05
CA PRO A 7 -10.88 3.18 3.40
C PRO A 7 -10.30 2.25 4.45
N ALA A 8 -11.17 1.63 5.26
CA ALA A 8 -10.76 0.66 6.24
C ALA A 8 -9.95 -0.47 5.59
N PHE A 9 -8.74 -0.68 6.06
CA PHE A 9 -7.82 -1.69 5.58
C PHE A 9 -7.38 -2.54 6.78
N GLY A 10 -8.03 -3.70 6.98
CA GLY A 10 -7.86 -4.51 8.21
C GLY A 10 -6.40 -4.89 8.50
N ASP A 11 -5.61 -5.17 7.46
CA ASP A 11 -4.19 -5.51 7.59
C ASP A 11 -3.25 -4.29 7.59
N TYR A 12 -3.78 -3.07 7.59
CA TYR A 12 -2.99 -1.85 7.66
C TYR A 12 -3.49 -0.91 8.75
N GLU A 13 -2.56 -0.29 9.44
CA GLU A 13 -2.85 0.75 10.44
C GLU A 13 -1.67 1.71 10.53
N LEU A 14 -1.94 3.02 10.48
CA LEU A 14 -1.00 4.05 10.88
C LEU A 14 -1.11 4.21 12.41
N ILE A 15 -0.12 3.66 13.13
CA ILE A 15 -0.12 3.64 14.60
C ILE A 15 0.22 5.02 15.15
N ASP A 16 1.28 5.63 14.63
CA ASP A 16 1.73 6.97 15.02
C ASP A 16 2.59 7.58 13.91
N THR A 17 2.69 8.92 13.89
CA THR A 17 3.51 9.64 12.92
C THR A 17 3.95 10.98 13.51
N GLY A 18 5.16 11.40 13.18
CA GLY A 18 5.75 12.65 13.64
C GLY A 18 7.27 12.57 13.69
N ASP A 19 7.91 13.70 13.96
CA ASP A 19 9.36 13.83 14.01
C ASP A 19 10.05 13.23 12.75
N PHE A 20 9.43 13.44 11.56
CA PHE A 20 9.87 12.96 10.25
C PHE A 20 9.87 11.44 10.06
N GLU A 21 9.09 10.72 10.86
CA GLU A 21 8.94 9.27 10.81
C GLU A 21 7.48 8.85 10.91
N LYS A 22 7.22 7.59 10.55
CA LYS A 22 5.94 6.94 10.76
C LYS A 22 6.11 5.50 11.25
N LEU A 23 5.18 5.10 12.10
CA LEU A 23 5.06 3.77 12.67
C LEU A 23 3.78 3.16 12.11
N GLU A 24 3.90 2.11 11.31
CA GLU A 24 2.81 1.50 10.56
C GLU A 24 2.78 -0.01 10.76
N ARG A 25 1.59 -0.56 10.93
CA ARG A 25 1.36 -2.01 10.95
C ARG A 25 0.92 -2.50 9.58
N PHE A 26 1.56 -3.58 9.11
CA PHE A 26 1.20 -4.31 7.89
C PHE A 26 1.00 -5.78 8.22
N GLY A 27 -0.24 -6.23 8.30
CA GLY A 27 -0.61 -7.53 8.84
C GLY A 27 -0.28 -7.59 10.33
N ARG A 28 0.62 -8.50 10.71
CA ARG A 28 1.09 -8.63 12.10
C ARG A 28 2.37 -7.85 12.41
N TYR A 29 3.03 -7.28 11.40
CA TYR A 29 4.34 -6.65 11.56
C TYR A 29 4.26 -5.13 11.54
N VAL A 30 5.04 -4.53 12.40
CA VAL A 30 5.14 -3.07 12.57
C VAL A 30 6.48 -2.58 12.01
N THR A 31 6.40 -1.58 11.15
CA THR A 31 7.57 -0.96 10.55
C THR A 31 7.70 0.49 10.98
N ARG A 32 8.94 0.91 11.30
CA ARG A 32 9.32 2.31 11.52
C ARG A 32 10.13 2.78 10.32
N ARG A 33 9.70 3.87 9.68
CA ARG A 33 10.37 4.39 8.49
C ARG A 33 10.26 5.91 8.35
N PRO A 34 11.16 6.55 7.58
CA PRO A 34 11.12 7.98 7.35
C PRO A 34 9.84 8.44 6.65
N GLU A 35 9.29 9.56 7.13
CA GLU A 35 8.19 10.29 6.51
C GLU A 35 8.51 11.80 6.59
N PRO A 36 9.14 12.38 5.55
CA PRO A 36 9.60 13.78 5.59
C PRO A 36 8.49 14.80 5.78
N GLN A 37 7.24 14.44 5.48
CA GLN A 37 6.10 15.33 5.63
C GLN A 37 5.56 15.38 7.07
N ALA A 38 5.94 14.44 7.93
CA ALA A 38 5.51 14.38 9.33
C ALA A 38 6.32 15.33 10.21
N ILE A 39 6.12 16.64 10.04
CA ILE A 39 6.85 17.71 10.74
C ILE A 39 6.37 17.97 12.17
N TRP A 40 5.25 17.40 12.56
CA TRP A 40 4.69 17.49 13.91
C TRP A 40 5.40 16.52 14.86
N ARG A 41 5.14 16.68 16.16
CA ARG A 41 5.66 15.75 17.16
C ARG A 41 4.82 14.47 17.18
N ARG A 42 5.50 13.32 17.29
CA ARG A 42 4.84 12.03 17.50
C ARG A 42 4.12 11.99 18.85
N THR A 43 3.09 11.17 18.95
CA THR A 43 2.27 11.01 20.16
C THR A 43 2.93 10.05 21.15
N LEU A 44 3.49 8.95 20.65
CA LEU A 44 4.16 7.94 21.46
C LEU A 44 5.62 8.31 21.72
N SER A 45 6.14 7.84 22.84
CA SER A 45 7.55 8.00 23.21
C SER A 45 8.48 7.17 22.32
N GLU A 46 9.76 7.54 22.27
CA GLU A 46 10.79 6.77 21.57
C GLU A 46 10.87 5.31 22.05
N GLU A 47 10.65 5.09 23.33
CA GLU A 47 10.69 3.72 23.90
C GLU A 47 9.51 2.88 23.43
N GLU A 48 8.32 3.46 23.32
CA GLU A 48 7.14 2.79 22.78
C GLU A 48 7.32 2.47 21.31
N TRP A 49 7.84 3.39 20.51
CA TRP A 49 8.17 3.15 19.11
C TRP A 49 9.17 2.00 18.94
N ARG A 50 10.26 2.03 19.74
CA ARG A 50 11.29 1.00 19.69
C ARG A 50 10.77 -0.38 20.09
N ARG A 51 9.84 -0.43 21.06
CA ARG A 51 9.21 -1.68 21.51
C ARG A 51 8.22 -2.22 20.49
N ALA A 52 7.48 -1.33 19.83
CA ALA A 52 6.46 -1.71 18.84
C ALA A 52 7.04 -2.14 17.50
N ALA A 53 8.17 -1.57 17.07
CA ALA A 53 8.71 -1.79 15.74
C ALA A 53 9.40 -3.14 15.58
N ASP A 54 8.90 -3.98 14.67
CA ASP A 54 9.55 -5.22 14.24
C ASP A 54 10.69 -4.96 13.24
N ALA A 55 10.58 -3.87 12.46
CA ALA A 55 11.63 -3.43 11.55
C ALA A 55 11.75 -1.91 11.54
N SER A 56 12.99 -1.41 11.49
CA SER A 56 13.29 0.02 11.42
C SER A 56 14.20 0.32 10.23
N PHE A 57 13.82 1.29 9.40
CA PHE A 57 14.61 1.70 8.26
C PHE A 57 15.66 2.73 8.69
N LEU A 58 16.91 2.42 8.44
CA LEU A 58 18.05 3.32 8.66
C LEU A 58 18.44 3.95 7.32
N ARG A 59 18.26 5.28 7.21
CA ARG A 59 18.59 6.02 6.01
C ARG A 59 20.09 6.01 5.75
N ASP A 60 20.49 5.84 4.49
CA ASP A 60 21.85 6.11 4.06
C ASP A 60 22.09 7.64 4.07
N THR A 61 23.25 8.07 4.56
CA THR A 61 23.64 9.49 4.59
C THR A 61 23.77 10.11 3.20
N ARG A 62 23.91 9.28 2.16
CA ARG A 62 24.11 9.68 0.76
C ARG A 62 22.83 9.66 -0.08
N SER A 63 21.72 9.18 0.46
CA SER A 63 20.45 9.00 -0.29
C SER A 63 19.24 9.14 0.62
N GLU A 64 18.25 9.88 0.14
CA GLU A 64 16.96 10.01 0.87
C GLU A 64 16.09 8.76 0.76
N GLU A 65 16.27 7.97 -0.29
CA GLU A 65 15.42 6.81 -0.61
C GLU A 65 16.06 5.48 -0.21
N ARG A 66 17.40 5.42 -0.17
CA ARG A 66 18.15 4.21 0.12
C ARG A 66 18.56 4.13 1.58
N GLY A 67 18.73 2.91 2.03
CA GLY A 67 19.14 2.60 3.39
C GLY A 67 19.11 1.12 3.66
N GLU A 68 19.08 0.79 4.93
CA GLU A 68 19.09 -0.58 5.42
C GLU A 68 17.98 -0.78 6.45
N TRP A 69 17.33 -1.93 6.39
CA TRP A 69 16.37 -2.34 7.40
C TRP A 69 17.05 -3.08 8.55
N ARG A 70 16.93 -2.55 9.75
CA ARG A 70 17.22 -3.28 10.98
C ARG A 70 16.01 -4.11 11.34
N LEU A 71 16.17 -5.44 11.31
CA LEU A 71 15.10 -6.39 11.54
C LEU A 71 15.11 -6.88 12.99
N GLY A 72 13.94 -6.99 13.59
CA GLY A 72 13.72 -7.76 14.80
C GLY A 72 13.83 -9.28 14.53
N PRO A 73 13.93 -10.09 15.61
CA PRO A 73 14.22 -11.52 15.48
C PRO A 73 13.17 -12.33 14.74
N GLU A 74 11.91 -11.89 14.77
CA GLU A 74 10.80 -12.59 14.11
C GLU A 74 10.36 -11.93 12.81
N MET A 75 11.01 -10.84 12.36
CA MET A 75 10.65 -10.12 11.16
C MET A 75 11.14 -10.84 9.90
N PRO A 76 10.23 -11.34 9.04
CA PRO A 76 10.64 -11.93 7.78
C PRO A 76 11.01 -10.83 6.76
N SER A 77 11.82 -11.18 5.77
CA SER A 77 12.13 -10.30 4.65
C SER A 77 10.94 -10.10 3.70
N ARG A 78 9.95 -10.99 3.73
CA ARG A 78 8.73 -10.95 2.90
C ARG A 78 7.56 -11.53 3.66
N TRP A 79 6.37 -10.89 3.49
CA TRP A 79 5.10 -11.38 4.03
C TRP A 79 3.95 -10.97 3.14
N THR A 80 2.73 -11.35 3.50
CA THR A 80 1.52 -10.97 2.76
C THR A 80 0.55 -10.20 3.63
N VAL A 81 -0.22 -9.31 2.98
CA VAL A 81 -1.38 -8.63 3.55
C VAL A 81 -2.56 -8.79 2.62
N ASP A 82 -3.74 -8.84 3.19
CA ASP A 82 -5.00 -8.95 2.44
C ASP A 82 -5.79 -7.64 2.53
N TYR A 83 -6.31 -7.19 1.39
CA TYR A 83 -7.29 -6.13 1.32
C TYR A 83 -8.61 -6.68 0.80
N VAL A 84 -9.71 -6.36 1.48
CA VAL A 84 -11.06 -6.83 1.11
C VAL A 84 -11.98 -5.63 0.96
N TYR A 85 -12.68 -5.57 -0.17
CA TYR A 85 -13.70 -4.57 -0.44
C TYR A 85 -14.85 -5.19 -1.22
N LYS A 86 -16.06 -5.23 -0.64
CA LYS A 86 -17.21 -5.92 -1.24
C LYS A 86 -16.83 -7.35 -1.67
N GLY A 87 -16.89 -7.68 -2.96
CA GLY A 87 -16.47 -8.97 -3.51
C GLY A 87 -15.01 -9.04 -3.99
N MET A 88 -14.25 -7.94 -3.87
CA MET A 88 -12.84 -7.91 -4.22
C MET A 88 -11.97 -8.38 -3.06
N ARG A 89 -11.02 -9.27 -3.35
CA ARG A 89 -9.96 -9.65 -2.41
C ARG A 89 -8.61 -9.52 -3.11
N LEU A 90 -7.75 -8.68 -2.58
CA LEU A 90 -6.39 -8.49 -3.05
C LEU A 90 -5.43 -9.08 -2.01
N ARG A 91 -4.57 -10.00 -2.42
CA ARG A 91 -3.46 -10.50 -1.60
C ARG A 91 -2.16 -9.93 -2.16
N MET A 92 -1.50 -9.11 -1.37
CA MET A 92 -0.30 -8.39 -1.77
C MET A 92 0.90 -8.90 -0.98
N ARG A 93 1.99 -9.16 -1.68
CA ARG A 93 3.26 -9.56 -1.07
C ARG A 93 4.13 -8.33 -0.83
N LEU A 94 4.47 -8.09 0.41
CA LEU A 94 5.35 -7.04 0.87
C LEU A 94 6.77 -7.58 1.01
N GLY A 95 7.76 -6.68 0.97
CA GLY A 95 9.15 -7.05 1.17
C GLY A 95 10.01 -5.87 1.58
N LEU A 96 11.00 -6.14 2.40
CA LEU A 96 12.02 -5.18 2.82
C LEU A 96 13.20 -5.27 1.87
N THR A 97 13.52 -4.14 1.24
CA THR A 97 14.61 -4.00 0.27
C THR A 97 15.54 -2.88 0.71
N SER A 98 16.49 -2.49 -0.13
CA SER A 98 17.34 -1.32 0.14
C SER A 98 16.60 0.02 0.08
N PHE A 99 15.28 0.01 -0.11
CA PHE A 99 14.42 1.19 -0.14
C PHE A 99 13.50 1.23 1.09
N LYS A 100 13.08 2.44 1.48
CA LYS A 100 12.15 2.66 2.60
C LYS A 100 10.73 2.12 2.37
N HIS A 101 10.37 1.79 1.13
CA HIS A 101 9.03 1.29 0.78
C HIS A 101 8.91 -0.21 0.99
N VAL A 102 7.76 -0.64 1.51
CA VAL A 102 7.47 -2.06 1.77
C VAL A 102 6.74 -2.75 0.60
N GLY A 103 6.41 -2.00 -0.46
CA GLY A 103 5.78 -2.54 -1.68
C GLY A 103 4.29 -2.25 -1.81
N ILE A 104 3.68 -1.53 -0.89
CA ILE A 104 2.28 -1.10 -0.94
C ILE A 104 2.15 0.34 -0.48
N PHE A 105 1.13 1.01 -1.03
CA PHE A 105 0.71 2.35 -0.67
C PHE A 105 -0.77 2.27 -0.21
N PRO A 106 -1.02 2.21 1.11
CA PRO A 106 -2.37 2.01 1.66
C PRO A 106 -3.39 3.06 1.27
N GLU A 107 -2.95 4.30 1.03
CA GLU A 107 -3.77 5.40 0.53
C GLU A 107 -4.40 5.12 -0.84
N GLN A 108 -3.83 4.19 -1.61
CA GLN A 108 -4.40 3.75 -2.89
C GLN A 108 -5.65 2.88 -2.76
N ALA A 109 -6.01 2.47 -1.55
CA ALA A 109 -7.21 1.67 -1.32
C ALA A 109 -8.49 2.33 -1.85
N ALA A 110 -8.60 3.66 -1.77
CA ALA A 110 -9.70 4.40 -2.37
C ALA A 110 -9.77 4.22 -3.90
N ASN A 111 -8.62 4.24 -4.57
CA ASN A 111 -8.52 4.04 -6.01
C ASN A 111 -8.86 2.58 -6.39
N TRP A 112 -8.44 1.60 -5.59
CA TRP A 112 -8.81 0.19 -5.83
C TRP A 112 -10.31 -0.01 -5.74
N ASN A 113 -10.98 0.62 -4.75
CA ASN A 113 -12.42 0.58 -4.61
C ASN A 113 -13.13 1.22 -5.80
N PHE A 114 -12.65 2.39 -6.23
CA PHE A 114 -13.18 3.09 -7.40
C PHE A 114 -13.06 2.24 -8.66
N ILE A 115 -11.90 1.64 -8.92
CA ILE A 115 -11.67 0.75 -10.07
C ILE A 115 -12.63 -0.44 -10.01
N TYR A 116 -12.73 -1.10 -8.85
CA TYR A 116 -13.62 -2.25 -8.68
C TYR A 116 -15.08 -1.90 -8.96
N ASP A 117 -15.57 -0.79 -8.40
CA ASP A 117 -16.97 -0.38 -8.59
C ASP A 117 -17.27 -0.04 -10.05
N ASN A 118 -16.35 0.63 -10.75
CA ASN A 118 -16.51 0.94 -12.18
C ASN A 118 -16.45 -0.32 -13.05
N CYS A 119 -15.53 -1.23 -12.81
CA CYS A 119 -15.48 -2.51 -13.53
C CYS A 119 -16.76 -3.32 -13.33
N ARG A 120 -17.31 -3.34 -12.13
CA ARG A 120 -18.57 -4.02 -11.83
C ARG A 120 -19.74 -3.37 -12.54
N ALA A 121 -19.82 -2.04 -12.55
CA ALA A 121 -20.85 -1.31 -13.26
C ALA A 121 -20.83 -1.59 -14.78
N LEU A 122 -19.66 -1.61 -15.39
CA LEU A 122 -19.46 -1.95 -16.80
C LEU A 122 -19.88 -3.40 -17.08
N ALA A 123 -19.48 -4.34 -16.27
CA ALA A 123 -19.83 -5.77 -16.43
C ALA A 123 -21.33 -6.05 -16.28
N SER A 124 -22.06 -5.23 -15.50
CA SER A 124 -23.52 -5.36 -15.32
C SER A 124 -24.36 -4.63 -16.36
N GLY A 125 -23.77 -4.20 -17.49
CA GLY A 125 -24.50 -3.56 -18.60
C GLY A 125 -24.62 -2.03 -18.48
N GLY A 126 -23.91 -1.41 -17.54
CA GLY A 126 -23.90 0.04 -17.32
C GLY A 126 -23.12 0.86 -18.37
N ALA A 127 -22.73 0.25 -19.50
CA ALA A 127 -21.99 0.94 -20.58
C ALA A 127 -22.75 2.14 -21.19
N ALA A 128 -24.08 2.19 -21.03
CA ALA A 128 -24.92 3.28 -21.57
C ALA A 128 -24.80 4.59 -20.77
N ALA A 129 -24.33 4.57 -19.55
CA ALA A 129 -24.31 5.75 -18.66
C ALA A 129 -23.01 6.58 -18.72
N MET A 130 -21.95 6.07 -19.31
CA MET A 130 -20.63 6.74 -19.32
C MET A 130 -20.18 7.32 -20.66
N GLY A 131 -21.01 7.32 -21.72
CA GLY A 131 -20.67 7.99 -22.98
C GLY A 131 -19.44 7.42 -23.72
N ILE A 132 -19.00 6.20 -23.41
CA ILE A 132 -17.93 5.53 -24.14
C ILE A 132 -18.57 4.68 -25.23
N ALA A 133 -18.91 5.34 -26.34
CA ALA A 133 -19.33 4.67 -27.55
C ALA A 133 -18.10 4.11 -28.29
N GLY A 134 -18.08 2.78 -28.51
CA GLY A 134 -17.32 2.17 -29.60
C GLY A 134 -16.02 1.45 -29.26
N GLY A 135 -16.04 0.55 -28.27
CA GLY A 135 -15.02 -0.49 -28.14
C GLY A 135 -15.67 -1.88 -28.08
N LYS A 136 -15.34 -2.77 -29.01
CA LYS A 136 -15.78 -4.17 -29.02
C LYS A 136 -15.37 -4.81 -27.70
N ALA A 137 -16.32 -5.40 -26.98
CA ALA A 137 -16.04 -6.11 -25.76
C ALA A 137 -14.97 -7.20 -26.01
N PRO A 138 -13.95 -7.32 -25.16
CA PRO A 138 -13.06 -8.47 -25.23
C PRO A 138 -13.82 -9.74 -24.84
N ASP A 139 -13.56 -10.82 -25.56
CA ASP A 139 -14.11 -12.14 -25.28
C ASP A 139 -13.89 -12.56 -23.83
N ALA A 140 -14.84 -13.35 -23.32
CA ALA A 140 -14.90 -13.81 -21.93
C ALA A 140 -13.53 -14.17 -21.37
N MET A 141 -13.17 -13.55 -20.26
CA MET A 141 -11.98 -13.95 -19.49
C MET A 141 -12.13 -15.39 -19.03
N PRO A 142 -11.10 -16.22 -19.21
CA PRO A 142 -11.10 -17.58 -18.66
C PRO A 142 -11.11 -17.50 -17.13
N ASP A 143 -11.85 -18.42 -16.53
CA ASP A 143 -11.94 -18.64 -15.09
C ASP A 143 -10.54 -18.94 -14.52
N THR A 144 -9.92 -17.93 -13.92
CA THR A 144 -8.55 -18.04 -13.41
C THR A 144 -8.60 -18.17 -11.89
N THR A 145 -8.69 -19.40 -11.41
CA THR A 145 -8.39 -19.80 -10.03
C THR A 145 -6.87 -19.81 -9.74
N ALA A 146 -6.08 -19.02 -10.43
CA ALA A 146 -4.66 -18.85 -10.17
C ALA A 146 -4.40 -17.54 -9.41
N PRO A 147 -3.54 -17.54 -8.37
CA PRO A 147 -3.19 -16.34 -7.65
C PRO A 147 -2.40 -15.39 -8.58
N ALA A 148 -3.02 -14.28 -8.97
CA ALA A 148 -2.33 -13.26 -9.74
C ALA A 148 -1.23 -12.63 -8.89
N ALA A 149 0.01 -12.90 -9.23
CA ALA A 149 1.16 -12.16 -8.73
C ALA A 149 1.18 -10.80 -9.43
N VAL A 150 0.77 -9.74 -8.72
CA VAL A 150 0.93 -8.38 -9.21
C VAL A 150 2.39 -7.98 -9.01
N SER A 151 3.16 -7.97 -10.08
CA SER A 151 4.50 -7.38 -10.11
C SER A 151 4.37 -5.88 -10.39
N TYR A 152 4.74 -5.06 -9.41
CA TYR A 152 4.81 -3.61 -9.61
C TYR A 152 6.08 -3.28 -10.38
N THR A 153 5.96 -2.92 -11.65
CA THR A 153 7.02 -2.26 -12.40
C THR A 153 6.87 -0.75 -12.24
N HIS A 154 7.91 -0.08 -11.77
CA HIS A 154 8.00 1.37 -11.72
C HIS A 154 7.90 1.95 -13.14
N LEU A 155 6.81 2.67 -13.44
CA LEU A 155 6.76 3.59 -14.57
C LEU A 155 7.40 4.90 -14.12
N THR A 156 8.67 5.11 -14.47
CA THR A 156 9.29 6.42 -14.41
C THR A 156 8.81 7.22 -15.61
N LEU A 157 8.06 8.29 -15.38
CA LEU A 157 7.79 9.28 -16.42
C LEU A 157 9.08 10.08 -16.69
N PRO A 158 9.44 10.31 -17.97
CA PRO A 158 10.58 11.17 -18.30
C PRO A 158 10.22 12.62 -17.94
N THR A 159 11.05 13.25 -17.10
CA THR A 159 11.03 14.69 -16.89
C THR A 159 11.71 15.36 -18.08
N THR A 160 10.95 16.16 -18.84
CA THR A 160 11.46 17.17 -19.77
C THR A 160 11.84 18.43 -19.02
#